data_78fd1600bd2ddd9cd183c075fc4f3403
#
_entry.id   78fd1600bd2ddd9cd183c075fc4f3403
#
_cell.length_a   1.000
_cell.length_b   1.000
_cell.length_c   1.000
_cell.angle_alpha   90.00
_cell.angle_beta   90.00
_cell.angle_gamma   90.00
#
_symmetry.space_group_name_H-M   'P 1'
#
loop_
_entity.id
_entity.type
_entity.pdbx_description
1 polymer ?
#
loop_
_entity_poly.entity_id
_entity_poly.type
_entity_poly.pdbx_seq_one_letter_code
_entity_poly.pdbx_strand_id
1 'polypeptide(L)'
;MRPEIRVIGGHEFWSVGPLELRRTPDGDLEEYTHELEEGIRPNRHAAGPFCVMRLSAAPSAPGVYAIFVDAEVRYIGECQDLAARFGSSGYGQIQPRNCHHDGQSTNCKLNSRVLAAARRGEVARVWFCHTPDHKTLEQELLAKLDTPWNGRDSAGTNAPRRRGHRSNPGSRPASAKPRHGTFKEEFRRALMEMLAQAAAEGAEALEVRAGDFHRKHGGYPGPNHRMPSCCSAMRSLMDSDDRFVYQPPRGNGARLTIEYRLPRRDGGAPTFG
;
A
#
# COMPACT_ATOMS: atom_id res chain seq x y z
N MET A 1 0.66 23.22 -25.09
CA MET A 1 1.07 21.92 -25.68
C MET A 1 0.13 20.84 -25.14
N ARG A 2 -0.36 19.93 -26.02
CA ARG A 2 -1.16 18.79 -25.55
C ARG A 2 -0.19 17.81 -24.81
N PRO A 3 -0.59 17.23 -23.68
CA PRO A 3 0.24 16.25 -23.01
C PRO A 3 0.44 15.03 -23.92
N GLU A 4 1.64 14.45 -23.87
CA GLU A 4 1.92 13.17 -24.54
C GLU A 4 1.07 12.07 -23.86
N ILE A 5 0.41 11.23 -24.67
CA ILE A 5 -0.44 10.12 -24.18
C ILE A 5 0.21 8.79 -24.56
N ARG A 6 0.12 7.84 -23.65
CA ARG A 6 0.57 6.46 -23.84
C ARG A 6 -0.50 5.49 -23.34
N VAL A 7 -0.77 4.45 -24.10
CA VAL A 7 -1.66 3.36 -23.66
C VAL A 7 -0.85 2.35 -22.88
N ILE A 8 -1.25 2.09 -21.64
CA ILE A 8 -0.59 1.15 -20.72
C ILE A 8 -1.66 0.18 -20.22
N GLY A 9 -1.51 -1.13 -20.50
CA GLY A 9 -2.48 -2.15 -20.11
C GLY A 9 -3.90 -1.96 -20.63
N GLY A 10 -4.09 -1.16 -21.70
CA GLY A 10 -5.39 -0.81 -22.29
C GLY A 10 -5.97 0.53 -21.81
N HIS A 11 -5.29 1.28 -20.95
CA HIS A 11 -5.72 2.55 -20.38
C HIS A 11 -4.82 3.71 -20.84
N GLU A 12 -5.42 4.88 -21.03
CA GLU A 12 -4.69 6.10 -21.41
C GLU A 12 -4.02 6.75 -20.21
N PHE A 13 -2.71 6.93 -20.31
CA PHE A 13 -1.90 7.67 -19.36
C PHE A 13 -1.30 8.89 -20.06
N TRP A 14 -1.33 10.05 -19.42
CA TRP A 14 -0.61 11.23 -19.92
C TRP A 14 0.73 11.40 -19.21
N SER A 15 1.68 11.96 -19.93
CA SER A 15 3.00 12.29 -19.41
C SER A 15 2.90 13.43 -18.39
N VAL A 16 3.33 13.17 -17.16
CA VAL A 16 3.47 14.21 -16.13
C VAL A 16 4.86 14.86 -16.24
N GLY A 17 5.88 14.07 -16.56
CA GLY A 17 7.24 14.56 -16.73
C GLY A 17 8.30 13.69 -16.09
N PRO A 18 9.57 14.10 -16.16
CA PRO A 18 10.67 13.43 -15.51
C PRO A 18 10.64 13.65 -13.98
N LEU A 19 11.19 12.70 -13.23
CA LEU A 19 11.56 12.92 -11.85
C LEU A 19 12.87 13.71 -11.81
N GLU A 20 12.78 14.95 -11.33
CA GLU A 20 13.92 15.87 -11.22
C GLU A 20 14.64 15.61 -9.90
N LEU A 21 15.89 15.13 -9.97
CA LEU A 21 16.71 14.90 -8.80
C LEU A 21 17.52 16.16 -8.47
N ARG A 22 17.59 16.48 -7.17
CA ARG A 22 18.43 17.58 -6.70
C ARG A 22 19.89 17.25 -6.94
N ARG A 23 20.63 18.30 -7.35
CA ARG A 23 22.06 18.22 -7.60
C ARG A 23 22.82 19.18 -6.70
N THR A 24 24.08 18.85 -6.43
CA THR A 24 25.03 19.75 -5.78
C THR A 24 25.39 20.90 -6.72
N PRO A 25 26.00 21.98 -6.21
CA PRO A 25 26.50 23.07 -7.05
C PRO A 25 27.46 22.61 -8.16
N ASP A 26 28.20 21.52 -7.94
CA ASP A 26 29.14 20.94 -8.89
C ASP A 26 28.46 20.05 -9.96
N GLY A 27 27.13 19.86 -9.84
CA GLY A 27 26.31 19.10 -10.80
C GLY A 27 26.13 17.62 -10.46
N ASP A 28 26.75 17.12 -9.39
CA ASP A 28 26.59 15.75 -8.93
C ASP A 28 25.21 15.50 -8.32
N LEU A 29 24.77 14.25 -8.28
CA LEU A 29 23.53 13.88 -7.59
C LEU A 29 23.71 14.10 -6.09
N GLU A 30 22.76 14.84 -5.49
CA GLU A 30 22.76 15.03 -4.04
C GLU A 30 22.16 13.78 -3.37
N GLU A 31 22.98 13.11 -2.58
CA GLU A 31 22.64 11.85 -1.92
C GLU A 31 22.75 11.98 -0.40
N TYR A 32 21.91 11.21 0.31
CA TYR A 32 21.95 11.15 1.77
C TYR A 32 21.53 9.79 2.30
N THR A 33 21.86 9.53 3.55
CA THR A 33 21.40 8.39 4.34
C THR A 33 20.83 8.89 5.67
N HIS A 34 20.14 8.01 6.39
CA HIS A 34 19.71 8.29 7.74
C HIS A 34 20.38 7.37 8.73
N GLU A 35 20.98 7.94 9.75
CA GLU A 35 21.34 7.22 10.96
C GLU A 35 20.09 7.08 11.81
N LEU A 36 19.76 5.86 12.20
CA LEU A 36 18.62 5.59 13.07
C LEU A 36 19.07 5.59 14.53
N GLU A 37 18.22 6.10 15.42
CA GLU A 37 18.47 6.09 16.85
C GLU A 37 18.68 4.65 17.36
N GLU A 38 19.47 4.50 18.40
CA GLU A 38 19.76 3.22 19.04
C GLU A 38 18.45 2.52 19.47
N GLY A 39 18.32 1.24 19.18
CA GLY A 39 17.12 0.45 19.44
C GLY A 39 16.04 0.52 18.36
N ILE A 40 16.15 1.39 17.36
CA ILE A 40 15.22 1.44 16.23
C ILE A 40 15.58 0.36 15.22
N ARG A 41 14.70 -0.61 15.02
CA ARG A 41 14.86 -1.64 13.98
C ARG A 41 14.60 -1.03 12.59
N PRO A 42 15.56 -1.12 11.65
CA PRO A 42 15.37 -0.62 10.29
C PRO A 42 14.46 -1.54 9.46
N ASN A 43 13.80 -0.97 8.45
CA ASN A 43 13.22 -1.77 7.39
C ASN A 43 14.31 -2.20 6.38
N ARG A 44 13.98 -3.13 5.50
CA ARG A 44 14.94 -3.73 4.54
C ARG A 44 15.51 -2.77 3.49
N HIS A 45 14.94 -1.57 3.33
CA HIS A 45 15.38 -0.53 2.38
C HIS A 45 15.90 0.71 3.09
N ALA A 46 16.09 0.65 4.42
CA ALA A 46 16.50 1.80 5.24
C ALA A 46 17.93 2.26 4.99
N ALA A 47 18.79 1.38 4.46
CA ALA A 47 20.20 1.69 4.27
C ALA A 47 20.45 2.81 3.24
N GLY A 48 19.49 3.09 2.35
CA GLY A 48 19.68 4.07 1.27
C GLY A 48 20.76 3.63 0.26
N PRO A 49 21.49 4.56 -0.38
CA PRO A 49 21.31 5.99 -0.27
C PRO A 49 20.01 6.48 -0.87
N PHE A 50 19.60 7.69 -0.48
CA PHE A 50 18.42 8.38 -0.94
C PHE A 50 18.78 9.68 -1.66
N CYS A 51 17.82 10.21 -2.42
CA CYS A 51 17.92 11.53 -3.05
C CYS A 51 16.69 12.38 -2.74
N VAL A 52 16.82 13.68 -2.96
CA VAL A 52 15.65 14.57 -3.04
C VAL A 52 15.21 14.61 -4.50
N MET A 53 13.95 14.26 -4.77
CA MET A 53 13.39 14.32 -6.11
C MET A 53 12.06 15.07 -6.13
N ARG A 54 11.71 15.63 -7.28
CA ARG A 54 10.49 16.40 -7.49
C ARG A 54 9.81 16.00 -8.81
N LEU A 55 8.49 16.04 -8.80
CA LEU A 55 7.65 15.90 -9.99
C LEU A 55 6.91 17.22 -10.18
N SER A 56 7.47 18.13 -10.96
CA SER A 56 7.07 19.54 -10.99
C SER A 56 5.64 19.78 -11.47
N ALA A 57 5.11 18.94 -12.36
CA ALA A 57 3.77 19.06 -12.92
C ALA A 57 2.75 18.06 -12.38
N ALA A 58 3.00 17.51 -11.17
CA ALA A 58 2.11 16.52 -10.56
C ALA A 58 0.75 17.14 -10.21
N PRO A 59 -0.37 16.60 -10.73
CA PRO A 59 -1.70 17.07 -10.34
C PRO A 59 -2.06 16.60 -8.91
N SER A 60 -2.83 17.43 -8.21
CA SER A 60 -3.46 17.05 -6.94
C SER A 60 -4.77 16.31 -7.25
N ALA A 61 -4.66 15.03 -7.63
CA ALA A 61 -5.78 14.20 -8.07
C ALA A 61 -5.53 12.71 -7.77
N PRO A 62 -6.61 11.92 -7.55
CA PRO A 62 -6.52 10.48 -7.39
C PRO A 62 -6.28 9.78 -8.73
N GLY A 63 -5.54 8.68 -8.70
CA GLY A 63 -5.30 7.90 -9.91
C GLY A 63 -4.21 6.85 -9.77
N VAL A 64 -3.84 6.29 -10.91
CA VAL A 64 -2.75 5.35 -11.07
C VAL A 64 -1.60 6.01 -11.82
N TYR A 65 -0.40 5.80 -11.34
CA TYR A 65 0.82 6.30 -12.00
C TYR A 65 1.74 5.15 -12.38
N ALA A 66 2.44 5.33 -13.48
CA ALA A 66 3.47 4.44 -13.98
C ALA A 66 4.81 5.17 -13.99
N ILE A 67 5.85 4.54 -13.44
CA ILE A 67 7.23 5.03 -13.54
C ILE A 67 7.92 4.25 -14.64
N PHE A 68 8.36 4.96 -15.66
CA PHE A 68 9.20 4.44 -16.72
C PHE A 68 10.64 4.86 -16.50
N VAL A 69 11.55 3.94 -16.78
CA VAL A 69 12.96 4.24 -16.94
C VAL A 69 13.29 3.90 -18.37
N ASP A 70 13.71 4.89 -19.12
CA ASP A 70 13.81 4.85 -20.57
C ASP A 70 12.46 4.46 -21.21
N ALA A 71 12.37 3.35 -21.93
CA ALA A 71 11.15 2.90 -22.60
C ALA A 71 10.34 1.88 -21.79
N GLU A 72 10.86 1.40 -20.64
CA GLU A 72 10.28 0.28 -19.89
C GLU A 72 9.53 0.74 -18.64
N VAL A 73 8.33 0.19 -18.44
CA VAL A 73 7.61 0.36 -17.18
C VAL A 73 8.34 -0.40 -16.06
N ARG A 74 8.70 0.32 -15.00
CA ARG A 74 9.39 -0.26 -13.84
C ARG A 74 8.47 -0.40 -12.64
N TYR A 75 7.49 0.47 -12.51
CA TYR A 75 6.61 0.52 -11.36
C TYR A 75 5.22 1.02 -11.73
N ILE A 76 4.21 0.41 -11.15
CA ILE A 76 2.81 0.88 -11.13
C ILE A 76 2.44 1.13 -9.67
N GLY A 77 1.75 2.24 -9.40
CA GLY A 77 1.23 2.54 -8.08
C GLY A 77 -0.02 3.39 -8.14
N GLU A 78 -0.80 3.36 -7.06
CA GLU A 78 -2.00 4.17 -6.89
C GLU A 78 -1.78 5.32 -5.89
N CYS A 79 -2.57 6.36 -6.00
CA CYS A 79 -2.57 7.47 -5.05
C CYS A 79 -3.92 8.15 -4.97
N GLN A 80 -4.18 8.77 -3.81
CA GLN A 80 -5.29 9.73 -3.63
C GLN A 80 -4.93 11.12 -4.16
N ASP A 81 -3.63 11.43 -4.21
CA ASP A 81 -3.08 12.70 -4.64
C ASP A 81 -1.66 12.47 -5.15
N LEU A 82 -1.44 12.71 -6.46
CA LEU A 82 -0.15 12.47 -7.08
C LEU A 82 0.91 13.48 -6.61
N ALA A 83 0.54 14.74 -6.42
CA ALA A 83 1.46 15.76 -5.94
C ALA A 83 1.97 15.45 -4.53
N ALA A 84 1.07 15.04 -3.63
CA ALA A 84 1.44 14.60 -2.29
C ALA A 84 2.28 13.31 -2.31
N ARG A 85 2.00 12.39 -3.23
CA ARG A 85 2.75 11.12 -3.38
C ARG A 85 4.23 11.36 -3.73
N PHE A 86 4.52 12.35 -4.58
CA PHE A 86 5.88 12.72 -4.96
C PHE A 86 6.43 13.94 -4.18
N GLY A 87 5.68 14.44 -3.22
CA GLY A 87 6.10 15.52 -2.31
C GLY A 87 7.07 15.05 -1.21
N SER A 88 7.45 15.98 -0.34
CA SER A 88 8.42 15.77 0.77
C SER A 88 7.96 14.76 1.83
N SER A 89 6.66 14.52 1.96
CA SER A 89 6.11 13.48 2.85
C SER A 89 5.91 12.12 2.17
N GLY A 90 6.14 12.04 0.86
CA GLY A 90 6.01 10.84 0.04
C GLY A 90 7.36 10.31 -0.44
N TYR A 91 7.49 10.14 -1.77
CA TYR A 91 8.72 9.64 -2.39
C TYR A 91 9.78 10.72 -2.56
N GLY A 92 9.38 12.01 -2.60
CA GLY A 92 10.25 13.13 -2.93
C GLY A 92 11.40 13.33 -1.97
N GLN A 93 11.21 13.00 -0.70
CA GLN A 93 12.27 13.05 0.31
C GLN A 93 12.00 11.99 1.38
N ILE A 94 12.96 11.12 1.62
CA ILE A 94 12.83 10.10 2.66
C ILE A 94 13.12 10.74 4.02
N GLN A 95 12.19 10.53 4.94
CA GLN A 95 12.32 10.96 6.33
C GLN A 95 12.85 9.80 7.20
N PRO A 96 13.54 10.04 8.32
CA PRO A 96 14.03 8.97 9.21
C PRO A 96 12.95 7.95 9.56
N ARG A 97 11.73 8.40 9.83
CA ARG A 97 10.59 7.54 10.14
C ARG A 97 10.20 6.56 9.01
N ASN A 98 10.47 6.91 7.74
CA ASN A 98 10.25 5.97 6.63
C ASN A 98 11.17 4.75 6.72
N CYS A 99 12.36 4.92 7.31
CA CYS A 99 13.39 3.88 7.45
C CYS A 99 13.11 2.88 8.58
N HIS A 100 12.19 3.16 9.49
CA HIS A 100 11.82 2.26 10.59
C HIS A 100 11.17 0.99 10.04
N HIS A 101 11.24 -0.11 10.80
CA HIS A 101 10.64 -1.41 10.45
C HIS A 101 9.13 -1.31 10.14
N ASP A 102 8.42 -0.50 10.90
CA ASP A 102 6.99 -0.19 10.72
C ASP A 102 6.74 1.08 9.88
N GLY A 103 7.78 1.63 9.28
CA GLY A 103 7.75 2.79 8.40
C GLY A 103 7.30 2.44 6.97
N GLN A 104 7.50 3.39 6.08
CA GLN A 104 7.07 3.26 4.68
C GLN A 104 8.21 2.72 3.80
N SER A 105 8.49 1.42 3.89
CA SER A 105 9.58 0.77 3.16
C SER A 105 9.48 0.93 1.63
N THR A 106 8.27 1.10 1.08
CA THR A 106 8.06 1.37 -0.35
C THR A 106 8.63 2.72 -0.75
N ASN A 107 8.54 3.76 0.11
CA ASN A 107 9.13 5.07 -0.17
C ASN A 107 10.65 4.95 -0.27
N CYS A 108 11.28 4.28 0.70
CA CYS A 108 12.73 4.02 0.69
C CYS A 108 13.15 3.25 -0.57
N LYS A 109 12.43 2.17 -0.89
CA LYS A 109 12.70 1.34 -2.07
C LYS A 109 12.65 2.14 -3.37
N LEU A 110 11.56 2.88 -3.61
CA LEU A 110 11.40 3.64 -4.84
C LEU A 110 12.41 4.76 -4.98
N ASN A 111 12.63 5.52 -3.91
CA ASN A 111 13.60 6.61 -3.92
C ASN A 111 15.01 6.09 -4.26
N SER A 112 15.49 5.03 -3.59
CA SER A 112 16.78 4.42 -3.89
C SER A 112 16.86 3.86 -5.32
N ARG A 113 15.78 3.32 -5.88
CA ARG A 113 15.77 2.79 -7.26
C ARG A 113 15.80 3.88 -8.30
N VAL A 114 15.10 5.00 -8.07
CA VAL A 114 15.19 6.19 -8.93
C VAL A 114 16.59 6.76 -8.91
N LEU A 115 17.22 6.87 -7.72
CA LEU A 115 18.60 7.30 -7.59
C LEU A 115 19.57 6.36 -8.33
N ALA A 116 19.39 5.05 -8.17
CA ALA A 116 20.23 4.07 -8.87
C ALA A 116 20.10 4.16 -10.40
N ALA A 117 18.91 4.44 -10.93
CA ALA A 117 18.70 4.70 -12.35
C ALA A 117 19.45 5.98 -12.79
N ALA A 118 19.29 7.07 -12.04
CA ALA A 118 19.96 8.34 -12.33
C ALA A 118 21.50 8.24 -12.32
N ARG A 119 22.09 7.40 -11.42
CA ARG A 119 23.53 7.12 -11.39
C ARG A 119 24.04 6.43 -12.68
N ARG A 120 23.15 5.73 -13.40
CA ARG A 120 23.46 5.13 -14.70
C ARG A 120 23.21 6.07 -15.87
N GLY A 121 22.78 7.33 -15.59
CA GLY A 121 22.40 8.30 -16.62
C GLY A 121 21.00 8.09 -17.19
N GLU A 122 20.23 7.20 -16.61
CA GLU A 122 18.85 6.91 -17.01
C GLU A 122 17.87 7.93 -16.41
N VAL A 123 16.78 8.21 -17.11
CA VAL A 123 15.76 9.18 -16.67
C VAL A 123 14.47 8.46 -16.31
N ALA A 124 14.07 8.58 -15.05
CA ALA A 124 12.77 8.12 -14.60
C ALA A 124 11.69 9.14 -14.95
N ARG A 125 10.62 8.72 -15.66
CA ARG A 125 9.48 9.54 -16.07
C ARG A 125 8.19 8.99 -15.50
N VAL A 126 7.27 9.90 -15.12
CA VAL A 126 5.98 9.55 -14.55
C VAL A 126 4.88 9.77 -15.58
N TRP A 127 4.03 8.76 -15.73
CA TRP A 127 2.80 8.78 -16.48
C TRP A 127 1.64 8.60 -15.54
N PHE A 128 0.50 9.24 -15.79
CA PHE A 128 -0.63 9.25 -14.87
C PHE A 128 -1.96 9.02 -15.57
N CYS A 129 -2.80 8.19 -14.98
CA CYS A 129 -4.19 7.97 -15.34
C CYS A 129 -5.07 8.43 -14.19
N HIS A 130 -5.79 9.56 -14.39
CA HIS A 130 -6.74 10.03 -13.39
C HIS A 130 -7.97 9.12 -13.35
N THR A 131 -8.27 8.58 -12.18
CA THR A 131 -9.44 7.75 -11.96
C THR A 131 -9.78 7.67 -10.46
N PRO A 132 -11.06 7.71 -10.08
CA PRO A 132 -11.49 7.42 -8.71
C PRO A 132 -11.27 5.94 -8.34
N ASP A 133 -11.34 5.03 -9.33
CA ASP A 133 -11.17 3.58 -9.14
C ASP A 133 -9.70 3.12 -9.20
N HIS A 134 -8.80 3.98 -8.68
CA HIS A 134 -7.35 3.79 -8.78
C HIS A 134 -6.86 2.44 -8.22
N LYS A 135 -7.50 1.90 -7.19
CA LYS A 135 -7.08 0.60 -6.59
C LYS A 135 -7.39 -0.58 -7.50
N THR A 136 -8.56 -0.57 -8.14
CA THR A 136 -8.97 -1.62 -9.07
C THR A 136 -8.07 -1.58 -10.31
N LEU A 137 -7.84 -0.38 -10.84
CA LEU A 137 -6.97 -0.20 -12.01
C LEU A 137 -5.51 -0.60 -11.70
N GLU A 138 -4.96 -0.25 -10.53
CA GLU A 138 -3.62 -0.69 -10.14
C GLU A 138 -3.51 -2.22 -10.13
N GLN A 139 -4.48 -2.91 -9.50
CA GLN A 139 -4.48 -4.37 -9.44
C GLN A 139 -4.58 -5.02 -10.82
N GLU A 140 -5.41 -4.49 -11.70
CA GLU A 140 -5.55 -4.93 -13.09
C GLU A 140 -4.23 -4.81 -13.85
N LEU A 141 -3.56 -3.66 -13.74
CA LEU A 141 -2.28 -3.40 -14.40
C LEU A 141 -1.16 -4.27 -13.86
N LEU A 142 -1.09 -4.47 -12.54
CA LEU A 142 -0.10 -5.34 -11.91
C LEU A 142 -0.28 -6.82 -12.28
N ALA A 143 -1.50 -7.24 -12.64
CA ALA A 143 -1.76 -8.59 -13.14
C ALA A 143 -1.32 -8.78 -14.59
N LYS A 144 -1.27 -7.72 -15.39
CA LYS A 144 -0.99 -7.76 -16.83
C LYS A 144 0.45 -7.39 -17.19
N LEU A 145 1.12 -6.59 -16.37
CA LEU A 145 2.41 -5.98 -16.70
C LEU A 145 3.54 -6.55 -15.84
N ASP A 146 4.70 -6.75 -16.46
CA ASP A 146 5.93 -6.98 -15.71
C ASP A 146 6.44 -5.65 -15.17
N THR A 147 6.39 -5.50 -13.86
CA THR A 147 6.79 -4.28 -13.14
C THR A 147 7.83 -4.62 -12.09
N PRO A 148 9.11 -4.71 -12.47
CA PRO A 148 10.15 -5.27 -11.62
C PRO A 148 10.35 -4.52 -10.29
N TRP A 149 9.94 -3.26 -10.20
CA TRP A 149 10.03 -2.49 -8.96
C TRP A 149 8.86 -2.72 -8.01
N ASN A 150 7.75 -3.33 -8.46
CA ASN A 150 6.63 -3.75 -7.60
C ASN A 150 6.94 -5.06 -6.87
N GLY A 151 7.77 -5.93 -7.46
CA GLY A 151 8.12 -7.23 -6.90
C GLY A 151 8.77 -7.14 -5.51
N ARG A 152 8.69 -8.23 -4.76
CA ARG A 152 9.51 -8.42 -3.55
C ARG A 152 10.94 -8.65 -4.02
N ASP A 153 11.86 -7.77 -3.61
CA ASP A 153 13.28 -8.00 -3.86
C ASP A 153 13.72 -9.29 -3.17
N SER A 154 13.88 -10.34 -3.93
CA SER A 154 14.75 -11.44 -3.52
C SER A 154 16.16 -10.86 -3.49
N ALA A 155 16.80 -10.82 -2.33
CA ALA A 155 18.18 -10.40 -2.20
C ALA A 155 19.03 -11.22 -3.21
N GLY A 156 19.53 -10.52 -4.22
CA GLY A 156 20.54 -10.96 -5.16
C GLY A 156 20.41 -12.38 -5.70
N THR A 157 19.71 -12.54 -6.80
CA THR A 157 20.11 -13.39 -7.94
C THR A 157 19.08 -13.26 -9.05
N ASN A 158 19.45 -12.59 -10.15
CA ASN A 158 18.82 -12.78 -11.44
C ASN A 158 19.29 -14.15 -11.97
N ALA A 159 18.49 -15.18 -11.78
CA ALA A 159 18.58 -16.42 -12.55
C ALA A 159 17.17 -16.96 -12.79
N PRO A 160 16.80 -17.33 -14.03
CA PRO A 160 15.51 -17.92 -14.29
C PRO A 160 15.45 -19.28 -13.58
N ARG A 161 14.53 -19.43 -12.63
CA ARG A 161 14.29 -20.72 -11.98
C ARG A 161 13.75 -21.70 -13.02
N ARG A 162 14.63 -22.56 -13.57
CA ARG A 162 14.24 -23.81 -14.21
C ARG A 162 13.51 -24.64 -13.17
N ARG A 163 12.26 -25.02 -13.49
CA ARG A 163 11.50 -26.02 -12.74
C ARG A 163 12.24 -27.36 -12.80
N GLY A 164 13.00 -27.65 -11.78
CA GLY A 164 13.59 -28.97 -11.55
C GLY A 164 12.66 -29.78 -10.65
N HIS A 165 12.01 -30.75 -11.24
CA HIS A 165 11.26 -31.78 -10.53
C HIS A 165 12.27 -32.61 -9.71
N ARG A 166 12.21 -32.52 -8.37
CA ARG A 166 12.82 -33.50 -7.47
C ARG A 166 11.73 -34.09 -6.59
N SER A 167 11.35 -35.30 -6.93
CA SER A 167 10.59 -36.22 -6.10
C SER A 167 11.43 -36.61 -4.88
N ASN A 168 10.90 -36.39 -3.69
CA ASN A 168 11.39 -37.03 -2.46
C ASN A 168 10.20 -37.77 -1.83
N PRO A 169 10.29 -39.10 -1.66
CA PRO A 169 9.22 -39.88 -1.07
C PRO A 169 9.39 -39.91 0.43
N GLY A 170 8.37 -39.46 1.15
CA GLY A 170 8.22 -39.71 2.58
C GLY A 170 8.09 -38.49 3.46
N SER A 171 6.89 -37.97 3.59
CA SER A 171 6.42 -37.34 4.83
C SER A 171 4.90 -37.18 4.81
N ARG A 172 4.31 -37.49 5.93
CA ARG A 172 2.90 -37.54 6.35
C ARG A 172 2.04 -36.39 5.81
N PRO A 173 0.72 -36.57 5.63
CA PRO A 173 -0.17 -35.48 5.24
C PRO A 173 -0.30 -34.48 6.38
N ALA A 174 0.30 -33.33 6.20
CA ALA A 174 0.03 -32.16 7.04
C ALA A 174 -1.30 -31.55 6.58
N SER A 175 -2.20 -31.41 7.56
CA SER A 175 -3.49 -30.71 7.44
C SER A 175 -3.41 -29.44 6.60
N ALA A 176 -4.26 -29.31 5.61
CA ALA A 176 -4.39 -28.14 4.76
C ALA A 176 -4.66 -26.90 5.62
N LYS A 177 -3.69 -25.98 5.70
CA LYS A 177 -3.92 -24.64 6.24
C LYS A 177 -4.82 -23.87 5.28
N PRO A 178 -5.90 -23.23 5.76
CA PRO A 178 -6.77 -22.43 4.93
C PRO A 178 -5.99 -21.28 4.28
N ARG A 179 -6.31 -20.95 3.04
CA ARG A 179 -5.76 -19.81 2.30
C ARG A 179 -6.07 -18.54 3.11
N HIS A 180 -5.03 -17.85 3.60
CA HIS A 180 -5.19 -16.63 4.37
C HIS A 180 -5.81 -15.55 3.49
N GLY A 181 -7.05 -15.14 3.81
CA GLY A 181 -7.63 -13.88 3.39
C GLY A 181 -6.74 -12.70 3.82
N THR A 182 -6.94 -11.52 3.22
CA THR A 182 -6.23 -10.32 3.67
C THR A 182 -6.63 -10.02 5.12
N PHE A 183 -5.75 -9.39 5.92
CA PHE A 183 -6.06 -9.04 7.32
C PHE A 183 -7.33 -8.16 7.45
N LYS A 184 -7.65 -7.39 6.42
CA LYS A 184 -8.90 -6.64 6.35
C LYS A 184 -10.11 -7.58 6.29
N GLU A 185 -10.02 -8.67 5.54
CA GLU A 185 -11.10 -9.66 5.42
C GLU A 185 -11.28 -10.47 6.69
N GLU A 186 -10.17 -10.77 7.41
CA GLU A 186 -10.21 -11.42 8.72
C GLU A 186 -10.96 -10.55 9.74
N PHE A 187 -10.61 -9.25 9.83
CA PHE A 187 -11.32 -8.30 10.68
C PHE A 187 -12.78 -8.11 10.24
N ARG A 188 -13.03 -8.05 8.93
CA ARG A 188 -14.39 -7.93 8.40
C ARG A 188 -15.25 -9.11 8.81
N ARG A 189 -14.76 -10.33 8.67
CA ARG A 189 -15.47 -11.55 9.08
C ARG A 189 -15.76 -11.55 10.59
N ALA A 190 -14.73 -11.29 11.41
CA ALA A 190 -14.89 -11.23 12.86
C ALA A 190 -15.92 -10.17 13.30
N LEU A 191 -15.95 -9.02 12.62
CA LEU A 191 -16.95 -7.98 12.92
C LEU A 191 -18.35 -8.39 12.49
N MET A 192 -18.52 -9.03 11.33
CA MET A 192 -19.82 -9.56 10.88
C MET A 192 -20.36 -10.60 11.87
N GLU A 193 -19.51 -11.50 12.37
CA GLU A 193 -19.90 -12.48 13.39
C GLU A 193 -20.34 -11.79 14.69
N MET A 194 -19.63 -10.74 15.15
CA MET A 194 -20.03 -9.96 16.32
C MET A 194 -21.37 -9.27 16.15
N LEU A 195 -21.61 -8.66 14.97
CA LEU A 195 -22.87 -7.96 14.67
C LEU A 195 -24.04 -8.96 14.60
N ALA A 196 -23.83 -10.11 13.97
CA ALA A 196 -24.83 -11.17 13.87
C ALA A 196 -25.19 -11.73 15.26
N GLN A 197 -24.21 -11.94 16.12
CA GLN A 197 -24.43 -12.41 17.49
C GLN A 197 -25.20 -11.38 18.30
N ALA A 198 -24.82 -10.10 18.26
CA ALA A 198 -25.53 -9.04 18.99
C ALA A 198 -26.99 -8.90 18.52
N ALA A 199 -27.24 -9.04 17.21
CA ALA A 199 -28.59 -9.04 16.67
C ALA A 199 -29.41 -10.25 17.16
N ALA A 200 -28.83 -11.45 17.22
CA ALA A 200 -29.45 -12.64 17.73
C ALA A 200 -29.77 -12.54 19.24
N GLU A 201 -29.00 -11.77 19.99
CA GLU A 201 -29.22 -11.45 21.41
C GLU A 201 -30.25 -10.33 21.61
N GLY A 202 -30.84 -9.79 20.52
CA GLY A 202 -31.89 -8.77 20.56
C GLY A 202 -31.35 -7.33 20.73
N ALA A 203 -30.08 -7.08 20.50
CA ALA A 203 -29.55 -5.73 20.55
C ALA A 203 -30.04 -4.89 19.34
N GLU A 204 -30.42 -3.63 19.59
CA GLU A 204 -30.84 -2.68 18.54
C GLU A 204 -29.64 -1.94 17.90
N ALA A 205 -28.50 -1.95 18.58
CA ALA A 205 -27.25 -1.39 18.08
C ALA A 205 -26.04 -2.01 18.79
N LEU A 206 -24.87 -1.96 18.16
CA LEU A 206 -23.61 -2.37 18.74
C LEU A 206 -22.55 -1.28 18.54
N GLU A 207 -22.00 -0.74 19.64
CA GLU A 207 -20.88 0.18 19.59
C GLU A 207 -19.57 -0.61 19.58
N VAL A 208 -18.72 -0.36 18.59
CA VAL A 208 -17.43 -1.04 18.43
C VAL A 208 -16.32 -0.01 18.39
N ARG A 209 -15.37 -0.13 19.35
CA ARG A 209 -14.15 0.68 19.39
C ARG A 209 -13.01 -0.10 18.78
N ALA A 210 -12.31 0.50 17.81
CA ALA A 210 -11.25 -0.16 17.05
C ALA A 210 -10.13 -0.76 17.90
N GLY A 211 -9.74 -0.09 18.99
CA GLY A 211 -8.70 -0.58 19.91
C GLY A 211 -9.08 -1.86 20.60
N ASP A 212 -10.33 -1.96 21.07
CA ASP A 212 -10.82 -3.13 21.81
C ASP A 212 -11.11 -4.29 20.86
N PHE A 213 -11.71 -4.00 19.71
CA PHE A 213 -11.94 -4.96 18.65
C PHE A 213 -10.61 -5.55 18.14
N HIS A 214 -9.62 -4.70 17.87
CA HIS A 214 -8.30 -5.14 17.42
C HIS A 214 -7.54 -5.93 18.51
N ARG A 215 -7.72 -5.58 19.78
CA ARG A 215 -7.12 -6.35 20.89
C ARG A 215 -7.66 -7.79 20.92
N LYS A 216 -8.95 -7.95 20.70
CA LYS A 216 -9.62 -9.25 20.70
C LYS A 216 -9.26 -10.10 19.47
N HIS A 217 -9.14 -9.49 18.28
CA HIS A 217 -9.04 -10.21 17.01
C HIS A 217 -7.73 -10.03 16.25
N GLY A 218 -6.85 -9.11 16.66
CA GLY A 218 -5.64 -8.76 15.90
C GLY A 218 -4.39 -8.49 16.73
N GLY A 219 -4.41 -8.76 18.05
CA GLY A 219 -3.23 -8.69 18.91
C GLY A 219 -2.70 -7.28 19.22
N TYR A 220 -3.55 -6.24 19.18
CA TYR A 220 -3.18 -4.88 19.62
C TYR A 220 -2.98 -4.86 21.15
N PRO A 221 -1.96 -4.18 21.70
CA PRO A 221 -0.97 -3.30 21.07
C PRO A 221 0.34 -3.97 20.64
N GLY A 222 0.31 -5.22 20.25
CA GLY A 222 1.49 -5.98 19.88
C GLY A 222 2.31 -5.40 18.71
N PRO A 223 3.54 -5.92 18.47
CA PRO A 223 4.48 -5.36 17.50
C PRO A 223 3.99 -5.44 16.04
N ASN A 224 3.05 -6.31 15.76
CA ASN A 224 2.45 -6.51 14.42
C ASN A 224 1.01 -5.99 14.33
N HIS A 225 0.64 -5.00 15.14
CA HIS A 225 -0.72 -4.47 15.10
C HIS A 225 -1.06 -3.84 13.75
N ARG A 226 -2.28 -4.09 13.27
CA ARG A 226 -2.78 -3.68 11.95
C ARG A 226 -3.98 -2.75 12.09
N MET A 227 -3.84 -1.73 12.92
CA MET A 227 -4.90 -0.76 13.19
C MET A 227 -5.51 -0.14 11.92
N PRO A 228 -4.74 0.24 10.87
CA PRO A 228 -5.33 0.73 9.62
C PRO A 228 -6.23 -0.30 8.94
N SER A 229 -5.87 -1.59 8.91
CA SER A 229 -6.69 -2.67 8.34
C SER A 229 -7.95 -2.90 9.17
N CYS A 230 -7.85 -2.86 10.50
CA CYS A 230 -8.98 -2.94 11.41
C CYS A 230 -9.96 -1.78 11.18
N CYS A 231 -9.49 -0.54 11.20
CA CYS A 231 -10.33 0.63 10.95
C CYS A 231 -10.96 0.62 9.54
N SER A 232 -10.23 0.13 8.53
CA SER A 232 -10.75 -0.02 7.17
C SER A 232 -11.84 -1.09 7.08
N ALA A 233 -11.69 -2.21 7.78
CA ALA A 233 -12.73 -3.24 7.89
C ALA A 233 -13.99 -2.71 8.55
N MET A 234 -13.83 -2.00 9.68
CA MET A 234 -14.95 -1.39 10.40
C MET A 234 -15.76 -0.44 9.51
N ARG A 235 -15.09 0.49 8.80
CA ARG A 235 -15.78 1.41 7.87
C ARG A 235 -16.44 0.70 6.69
N SER A 236 -15.84 -0.38 6.18
CA SER A 236 -16.40 -1.10 5.02
C SER A 236 -17.66 -1.88 5.31
N LEU A 237 -18.03 -2.00 6.57
CA LEU A 237 -19.29 -2.61 7.03
C LEU A 237 -20.32 -1.58 7.48
N MET A 238 -20.02 -0.28 7.42
CA MET A 238 -21.02 0.75 7.72
C MET A 238 -22.06 0.83 6.60
N ASP A 239 -23.31 1.04 7.00
CA ASP A 239 -24.43 1.41 6.12
C ASP A 239 -24.98 2.80 6.50
N SER A 240 -26.11 3.18 5.89
CA SER A 240 -26.72 4.51 6.07
C SER A 240 -27.25 4.78 7.48
N ASP A 241 -27.55 3.74 8.23
CA ASP A 241 -28.15 3.83 9.55
C ASP A 241 -27.09 3.82 10.66
N ASP A 242 -25.83 3.56 10.30
CA ASP A 242 -24.70 3.54 11.21
C ASP A 242 -24.10 4.93 11.40
N ARG A 243 -23.45 5.16 12.56
CA ARG A 243 -22.85 6.45 12.84
C ARG A 243 -21.48 6.34 13.49
N PHE A 244 -20.63 7.34 13.24
CA PHE A 244 -19.42 7.54 14.01
C PHE A 244 -19.77 8.10 15.38
N VAL A 245 -19.44 7.36 16.42
CA VAL A 245 -19.47 7.88 17.81
C VAL A 245 -18.23 8.72 18.05
N TYR A 246 -17.07 8.28 17.53
CA TYR A 246 -15.84 9.04 17.53
C TYR A 246 -14.99 8.71 16.31
N GLN A 247 -14.54 9.75 15.62
CA GLN A 247 -13.61 9.62 14.48
C GLN A 247 -12.31 10.37 14.79
N PRO A 248 -11.14 9.67 14.80
CA PRO A 248 -9.87 10.33 14.96
C PRO A 248 -9.59 11.36 13.86
N PRO A 249 -8.91 12.49 14.12
CA PRO A 249 -8.63 13.54 13.12
C PRO A 249 -7.88 13.04 11.88
N ARG A 250 -7.02 12.02 12.03
CA ARG A 250 -6.29 11.37 10.93
C ARG A 250 -7.03 10.15 10.35
N GLY A 251 -8.30 10.00 10.67
CA GLY A 251 -9.16 8.92 10.18
C GLY A 251 -8.95 7.57 10.87
N ASN A 252 -7.75 7.08 11.05
CA ASN A 252 -7.44 5.78 11.66
C ASN A 252 -6.88 5.94 13.08
N GLY A 253 -7.21 4.98 13.95
CA GLY A 253 -6.67 4.95 15.31
C GLY A 253 -7.49 4.08 16.26
N ALA A 254 -6.91 3.71 17.40
CA ALA A 254 -7.54 2.85 18.41
C ALA A 254 -8.80 3.47 19.04
N ARG A 255 -8.99 4.78 18.91
CA ARG A 255 -10.16 5.51 19.41
C ARG A 255 -11.30 5.61 18.40
N LEU A 256 -11.14 5.17 17.14
CA LEU A 256 -12.26 5.08 16.20
C LEU A 256 -13.36 4.25 16.83
N THR A 257 -14.57 4.83 16.92
CA THR A 257 -15.74 4.17 17.50
C THR A 257 -16.92 4.35 16.56
N ILE A 258 -17.54 3.23 16.19
CA ILE A 258 -18.68 3.18 15.28
C ILE A 258 -19.82 2.47 15.99
N GLU A 259 -21.01 3.05 15.94
CA GLU A 259 -22.27 2.41 16.33
C GLU A 259 -22.92 1.81 15.09
N TYR A 260 -23.13 0.52 15.11
CA TYR A 260 -23.82 -0.25 14.06
C TYR A 260 -25.25 -0.52 14.47
N ARG A 261 -26.21 -0.14 13.64
CA ARG A 261 -27.63 -0.46 13.86
C ARG A 261 -27.93 -1.91 13.53
N LEU A 262 -28.80 -2.53 14.33
CA LEU A 262 -29.19 -3.94 14.24
C LEU A 262 -30.70 -4.08 14.22
N PRO A 263 -31.28 -5.11 13.58
CA PRO A 263 -30.57 -6.03 12.66
C PRO A 263 -30.08 -5.35 11.41
N ARG A 264 -29.02 -5.89 10.78
CA ARG A 264 -28.50 -5.37 9.52
C ARG A 264 -29.54 -5.55 8.41
N ARG A 265 -29.80 -4.49 7.63
CA ARG A 265 -30.65 -4.61 6.43
C ARG A 265 -29.91 -5.49 5.43
N ASP A 266 -30.55 -6.57 4.97
CA ASP A 266 -29.96 -7.53 4.05
C ASP A 266 -29.44 -6.86 2.78
N GLY A 267 -28.15 -6.64 2.73
CA GLY A 267 -27.37 -6.22 1.58
C GLY A 267 -26.31 -7.29 1.28
N GLY A 268 -26.73 -8.42 0.68
CA GLY A 268 -25.82 -9.35 0.02
C GLY A 268 -25.16 -10.38 0.93
N ALA A 269 -25.88 -11.44 1.26
CA ALA A 269 -25.24 -12.72 1.52
C ALA A 269 -24.56 -13.20 0.23
N PRO A 270 -23.25 -13.57 0.24
CA PRO A 270 -22.70 -14.30 -0.90
C PRO A 270 -23.32 -15.68 -0.92
N THR A 271 -24.16 -15.98 -1.91
CA THR A 271 -24.56 -17.33 -2.28
C THR A 271 -23.31 -18.08 -2.69
N PHE A 272 -22.86 -18.98 -1.82
CA PHE A 272 -21.90 -20.01 -2.21
C PHE A 272 -22.69 -21.09 -2.98
N GLY A 273 -22.49 -21.14 -4.32
CA GLY A 273 -22.77 -22.24 -5.20
C GLY A 273 -21.48 -22.99 -5.50
#